data_60ae62b6b4f7f8741d0b0a6fc01b7664
#
_entry.id   60ae62b6b4f7f8741d0b0a6fc01b7664
#
_cell.length_a   1.000
_cell.length_b   1.000
_cell.length_c   1.000
_cell.angle_alpha   90.00
_cell.angle_beta   90.00
_cell.angle_gamma   90.00
#
_symmetry.space_group_name_H-M   'P 1'
#
loop_
_entity.id
_entity.type
_entity.pdbx_description
1 polymer ?
#
loop_
_entity_poly.entity_id
_entity_poly.type
_entity_poly.pdbx_seq_one_letter_code
_entity_poly.pdbx_strand_id
1 'polypeptide(L)'
;MIDLIIGYPDEKTAFIGFFMTDVSLQGKGEGTEIINQLSLYLHSLGIASIRLGVEKANPQATHFWHKNGFITLREINQKGSALLYQEKIL
;
A
#
# COMPACT_ATOMS: atom_id res chain seq x y z
N MET A 1 6.06 0.11 -11.36
CA MET A 1 4.92 0.99 -11.69
C MET A 1 4.04 1.19 -10.47
N ILE A 2 3.65 2.41 -10.19
CA ILE A 2 2.74 2.73 -9.09
C ILE A 2 1.59 3.55 -9.65
N ASP A 3 0.37 3.14 -9.35
CA ASP A 3 -0.83 3.89 -9.66
C ASP A 3 -1.30 4.53 -8.35
N LEU A 4 -1.14 5.84 -8.24
CA LEU A 4 -1.32 6.57 -7.00
C LEU A 4 -2.35 7.67 -7.18
N ILE A 5 -3.31 7.74 -6.23
CA ILE A 5 -4.31 8.81 -6.18
C ILE A 5 -4.07 9.60 -4.90
N ILE A 6 -3.70 10.86 -5.02
CA ILE A 6 -3.48 11.75 -3.88
C ILE A 6 -4.80 12.45 -3.56
N GLY A 7 -5.17 12.45 -2.27
CA GLY A 7 -6.41 13.10 -1.84
C GLY A 7 -7.63 12.19 -1.87
N TYR A 8 -7.44 10.89 -1.76
CA TYR A 8 -8.53 9.93 -1.76
C TYR A 8 -8.25 8.85 -0.69
N PRO A 9 -9.20 8.42 0.10
CA PRO A 9 -10.62 8.82 0.15
C PRO A 9 -10.89 10.20 0.78
N ASP A 10 -9.88 10.83 1.34
CA ASP A 10 -9.98 12.21 1.83
C ASP A 10 -8.70 12.97 1.43
N GLU A 11 -8.72 14.28 1.66
CA GLU A 11 -7.64 15.15 1.17
C GLU A 11 -6.27 14.90 1.80
N LYS A 12 -6.21 14.19 2.93
CA LYS A 12 -4.96 13.88 3.62
C LYS A 12 -4.52 12.43 3.45
N THR A 13 -5.17 11.70 2.56
CA THR A 13 -4.87 10.30 2.30
C THR A 13 -4.45 10.12 0.85
N ALA A 14 -3.44 9.29 0.64
CA ALA A 14 -3.06 8.83 -0.68
C ALA A 14 -3.48 7.37 -0.82
N PHE A 15 -4.04 7.00 -1.97
CA PHE A 15 -4.48 5.64 -2.24
C PHE A 15 -3.62 5.02 -3.33
N ILE A 16 -3.03 3.87 -3.05
CA ILE A 16 -2.28 3.12 -4.06
C ILE A 16 -3.24 2.16 -4.73
N GLY A 17 -3.60 2.47 -5.97
CA GLY A 17 -4.47 1.62 -6.77
C GLY A 17 -3.75 0.43 -7.36
N PHE A 18 -2.46 0.60 -7.65
CA PHE A 18 -1.67 -0.45 -8.24
C PHE A 18 -0.21 -0.25 -7.86
N PHE A 19 0.42 -1.33 -7.44
CA PHE A 19 1.85 -1.34 -7.16
C PHE A 19 2.42 -2.65 -7.68
N MET A 20 3.40 -2.54 -8.57
CA MET A 20 4.06 -3.72 -9.11
C MET A 20 5.56 -3.56 -9.01
N THR A 21 6.22 -4.57 -8.48
CA THR A 21 7.67 -4.66 -8.46
C THR A 21 8.06 -5.97 -9.14
N ASP A 22 9.23 -5.98 -9.75
CA ASP A 22 9.75 -7.19 -10.37
C ASP A 22 9.97 -8.26 -9.29
N VAL A 23 9.45 -9.46 -9.54
CA VAL A 23 9.57 -10.59 -8.60
C VAL A 23 11.04 -10.89 -8.28
N SER A 24 11.93 -10.74 -9.26
CA SER A 24 13.34 -10.97 -9.05
C SER A 24 14.00 -9.98 -8.09
N LEU A 25 13.36 -8.84 -7.83
CA LEU A 25 13.88 -7.80 -6.95
C LEU A 25 13.28 -7.84 -5.55
N GLN A 26 12.26 -8.67 -5.31
CA GLN A 26 11.54 -8.68 -4.04
C GLN A 26 12.40 -9.01 -2.84
N GLY A 27 13.39 -9.86 -2.99
CA GLY A 27 14.29 -10.22 -1.90
C GLY A 27 15.41 -9.22 -1.62
N LYS A 28 15.49 -8.13 -2.38
CA LYS A 28 16.61 -7.18 -2.32
C LYS A 28 16.26 -5.87 -1.64
N GLY A 29 15.06 -5.75 -1.08
CA GLY A 29 14.64 -4.55 -0.38
C GLY A 29 14.27 -3.36 -1.26
N GLU A 30 14.24 -3.52 -2.58
CA GLU A 30 13.94 -2.41 -3.48
C GLU A 30 12.50 -1.91 -3.34
N GLY A 31 11.55 -2.83 -3.14
CA GLY A 31 10.16 -2.44 -2.91
C GLY A 31 10.02 -1.63 -1.63
N THR A 32 10.73 -2.03 -0.57
CA THR A 32 10.73 -1.31 0.70
C THR A 32 11.30 0.09 0.53
N GLU A 33 12.39 0.23 -0.22
CA GLU A 33 13.00 1.53 -0.48
C GLU A 33 12.04 2.45 -1.24
N ILE A 34 11.35 1.93 -2.24
CA ILE A 34 10.37 2.70 -3.00
C ILE A 34 9.26 3.21 -2.06
N ILE A 35 8.76 2.35 -1.19
CA ILE A 35 7.72 2.74 -0.24
C ILE A 35 8.23 3.80 0.74
N ASN A 36 9.47 3.67 1.21
CA ASN A 36 10.06 4.67 2.11
C ASN A 36 10.20 6.02 1.42
N GLN A 37 10.68 6.06 0.19
CA GLN A 37 10.81 7.30 -0.57
C GLN A 37 9.45 7.92 -0.85
N LEU A 38 8.47 7.10 -1.23
CA LEU A 38 7.11 7.56 -1.47
C LEU A 38 6.51 8.14 -0.19
N SER A 39 6.72 7.48 0.95
CA SER A 39 6.22 7.95 2.24
C SER A 39 6.79 9.32 2.59
N LEU A 40 8.09 9.52 2.39
CA LEU A 40 8.73 10.80 2.65
C LEU A 40 8.16 11.89 1.73
N TYR A 41 8.00 11.58 0.46
CA TYR A 41 7.45 12.52 -0.50
C TYR A 41 6.03 12.94 -0.12
N LEU A 42 5.16 11.98 0.16
CA LEU A 42 3.77 12.25 0.52
C LEU A 42 3.67 13.02 1.83
N HIS A 43 4.52 12.68 2.81
CA HIS A 43 4.55 13.41 4.07
C HIS A 43 4.91 14.88 3.83
N SER A 44 5.83 15.15 2.90
CA SER A 44 6.22 16.51 2.57
C SER A 44 5.09 17.30 1.91
N LEU A 45 4.12 16.61 1.32
CA LEU A 45 2.92 17.24 0.72
C LEU A 45 1.79 17.44 1.74
N GLY A 46 1.98 17.05 3.00
CA GLY A 46 0.95 17.13 4.02
C GLY A 46 0.00 15.94 4.06
N ILE A 47 0.31 14.87 3.35
CA ILE A 47 -0.47 13.63 3.38
C ILE A 47 -0.22 12.91 4.70
N ALA A 48 -1.29 12.47 5.36
CA ALA A 48 -1.21 11.85 6.69
C ALA A 48 -1.14 10.33 6.66
N SER A 49 -1.65 9.71 5.60
CA SER A 49 -1.67 8.24 5.52
C SER A 49 -1.71 7.75 4.09
N ILE A 50 -1.31 6.49 3.90
CA ILE A 50 -1.39 5.78 2.63
C ILE A 50 -2.33 4.60 2.82
N ARG A 51 -3.27 4.39 1.91
CA ARG A 51 -4.18 3.25 1.92
C ARG A 51 -4.07 2.46 0.63
N LEU A 52 -4.35 1.17 0.72
CA LEU A 52 -4.40 0.27 -0.44
C LEU A 52 -5.24 -0.95 -0.12
N GLY A 53 -5.60 -1.70 -1.16
CA GLY A 53 -6.30 -2.97 -1.03
C GLY A 53 -5.40 -4.11 -1.49
N VAL A 54 -5.41 -5.21 -0.75
CA VAL A 54 -4.64 -6.41 -1.07
C VAL A 54 -5.58 -7.61 -1.10
N GLU A 55 -5.45 -8.47 -2.10
CA GLU A 55 -6.24 -9.70 -2.12
C GLU A 55 -5.86 -10.58 -0.94
N LYS A 56 -6.87 -11.04 -0.19
CA LYS A 56 -6.66 -11.93 0.96
C LYS A 56 -5.99 -13.25 0.53
N ALA A 57 -6.25 -13.68 -0.71
CA ALA A 57 -5.66 -14.90 -1.25
C ALA A 57 -4.16 -14.76 -1.56
N ASN A 58 -3.57 -13.58 -1.38
CA ASN A 58 -2.16 -13.34 -1.63
C ASN A 58 -1.43 -13.00 -0.32
N PRO A 59 -1.07 -14.03 0.49
CA PRO A 59 -0.40 -13.77 1.78
C PRO A 59 0.98 -13.14 1.63
N GLN A 60 1.67 -13.37 0.51
CA GLN A 60 2.97 -12.75 0.26
C GLN A 60 2.85 -11.23 0.18
N ALA A 61 1.84 -10.73 -0.54
CA ALA A 61 1.62 -9.29 -0.64
C ALA A 61 1.24 -8.71 0.71
N THR A 62 0.36 -9.37 1.45
CA THR A 62 -0.01 -8.93 2.80
C THR A 62 1.21 -8.84 3.71
N HIS A 63 2.08 -9.84 3.67
CA HIS A 63 3.30 -9.85 4.47
C HIS A 63 4.22 -8.68 4.08
N PHE A 64 4.37 -8.42 2.79
CA PHE A 64 5.19 -7.31 2.30
C PHE A 64 4.68 -5.97 2.85
N TRP A 65 3.37 -5.73 2.78
CA TRP A 65 2.81 -4.48 3.25
C TRP A 65 2.91 -4.33 4.76
N HIS A 66 2.64 -5.41 5.52
CA HIS A 66 2.81 -5.39 6.97
C HIS A 66 4.26 -5.10 7.37
N LYS A 67 5.22 -5.68 6.67
CA LYS A 67 6.64 -5.43 6.90
C LYS A 67 7.00 -3.96 6.67
N ASN A 68 6.28 -3.29 5.78
CA ASN A 68 6.51 -1.88 5.47
C ASN A 68 5.67 -0.92 6.30
N GLY A 69 5.08 -1.39 7.38
CA GLY A 69 4.38 -0.54 8.34
C GLY A 69 2.89 -0.38 8.08
N PHE A 70 2.33 -1.13 7.16
CA PHE A 70 0.89 -1.12 6.92
C PHE A 70 0.19 -2.05 7.89
N ILE A 71 -1.01 -1.67 8.31
CA ILE A 71 -1.87 -2.50 9.14
C ILE A 71 -3.19 -2.77 8.41
N THR A 72 -3.79 -3.90 8.69
CA THR A 72 -5.08 -4.26 8.10
C THR A 72 -6.19 -3.54 8.87
N LEU A 73 -6.97 -2.72 8.14
CA LEU A 73 -8.10 -2.00 8.74
C LEU A 73 -9.36 -2.86 8.74
N ARG A 74 -9.65 -3.52 7.63
CA ARG A 74 -10.86 -4.33 7.48
C ARG A 74 -10.76 -5.21 6.25
N GLU A 75 -11.66 -6.19 6.19
CA GLU A 75 -11.81 -7.07 5.04
C GLU A 75 -13.09 -6.70 4.29
N ILE A 76 -13.01 -6.62 2.97
CA ILE A 76 -14.14 -6.32 2.10
C ILE A 76 -14.34 -7.51 1.17
N ASN A 77 -15.56 -8.05 1.14
CA ASN A 77 -15.91 -9.16 0.24
C ASN A 77 -16.57 -8.60 -1.01
N GLN A 78 -16.01 -8.97 -2.16
CA GLN A 78 -16.54 -8.56 -3.47
C GLN A 78 -16.60 -9.79 -4.36
N LYS A 79 -17.77 -10.10 -4.89
CA LYS A 79 -18.00 -11.12 -5.94
C LYS A 79 -16.99 -12.28 -5.94
N GLY A 80 -16.93 -13.03 -4.86
CA GLY A 80 -16.08 -14.21 -4.78
C GLY A 80 -14.63 -13.96 -4.42
N SER A 81 -14.23 -12.72 -4.18
CA SER A 81 -12.91 -12.40 -3.67
C SER A 81 -12.99 -11.53 -2.42
N ALA A 82 -11.96 -11.59 -1.60
CA ALA A 82 -11.87 -10.78 -0.40
C ALA A 82 -10.65 -9.85 -0.51
N LEU A 83 -10.83 -8.59 -0.19
CA LEU A 83 -9.76 -7.59 -0.15
C LEU A 83 -9.50 -7.18 1.28
N LEU A 84 -8.23 -7.08 1.63
CA LEU A 84 -7.80 -6.54 2.92
C LEU A 84 -7.36 -5.09 2.71
N TYR A 85 -8.07 -4.16 3.33
CA TYR A 85 -7.67 -2.76 3.31
C TYR A 85 -6.53 -2.56 4.28
N GLN A 86 -5.45 -1.95 3.80
CA GLN A 86 -4.24 -1.68 4.56
C GLN A 86 -4.04 -0.17 4.67
N GLU A 87 -3.47 0.27 5.79
CA GLU A 87 -3.16 1.68 6.00
C GLU A 87 -1.81 1.84 6.68
N LYS A 88 -1.03 2.81 6.23
CA LYS A 88 0.19 3.24 6.90
C LYS A 88 0.04 4.71 7.29
N ILE A 89 0.24 5.01 8.56
CA ILE A 89 0.27 6.38 9.06
C ILE A 89 1.67 6.95 8.83
N LEU A 90 1.72 8.10 8.21
CA LEU A 90 2.97 8.77 7.87
C LEU A 90 3.49 9.68 8.98
#